data_25c55de1462ea8c04129641fa93000a5
#
_entry.id   25c55de1462ea8c04129641fa93000a5
#
_cell.length_a   1.000
_cell.length_b   1.000
_cell.length_c   1.000
_cell.angle_alpha   90.00
_cell.angle_beta   90.00
_cell.angle_gamma   90.00
#
_symmetry.space_group_name_H-M   'P 1'
#
loop_
_entity.id
_entity.type
_entity.pdbx_description
1 polymer ?
#
loop_
_entity_poly.entity_id
_entity_poly.type
_entity_poly.pdbx_seq_one_letter_code
_entity_poly.pdbx_strand_id
1 'polypeptide(L)'
;MQAITVNDRAAGAGGLFLTDMPYPHAAESDVVVRVYAAGFTPGELDWPATWTDRAGRDRTPSVPGHELSGVIAELGYGTTGLTVGQRVFGLADWTRNGSLAEYAAVEARNLAPLPADVDHTVAAALPISGLTAWQGLFDHARLTTGQTVLIHGAAGGVGSIAVQLAREAGARVIGTGRAAHRDTALGLGADAFVDLQADRLEDAGQVDVVLDVFGGQILERSTALVRAGGTLVTITEPPAVQPDNGRAVFFVVEPDRARLVDLAQRLRDGRIKPLVGAVRPLSEAPAAFAPDRRTHGKTIIQIAQEGTGGR
;
A
#
# COMPACT_ATOMS: atom_id res chain seq x y z
N MET A 1 -22.65 4.64 -12.12
CA MET A 1 -21.20 4.82 -12.24
C MET A 1 -20.54 3.51 -12.60
N GLN A 2 -19.44 3.55 -13.34
CA GLN A 2 -18.66 2.36 -13.64
C GLN A 2 -17.79 1.96 -12.43
N ALA A 3 -17.76 0.65 -12.14
CA ALA A 3 -16.95 0.08 -11.07
C ALA A 3 -16.49 -1.34 -11.44
N ILE A 4 -15.36 -1.76 -10.89
CA ILE A 4 -14.97 -3.17 -10.90
C ILE A 4 -15.65 -3.83 -9.71
N THR A 5 -16.40 -4.89 -9.96
CA THR A 5 -17.06 -5.69 -8.91
C THR A 5 -16.52 -7.12 -8.87
N VAL A 6 -16.57 -7.72 -7.70
CA VAL A 6 -16.29 -9.15 -7.51
C VAL A 6 -17.49 -9.80 -6.82
N ASN A 7 -17.90 -10.96 -7.34
CA ASN A 7 -19.12 -11.67 -6.90
C ASN A 7 -18.83 -13.11 -6.43
N ASP A 8 -17.73 -13.70 -6.89
CA ASP A 8 -17.40 -15.10 -6.62
C ASP A 8 -15.94 -15.23 -6.14
N ARG A 9 -15.79 -15.60 -4.88
CA ARG A 9 -14.49 -15.81 -4.26
C ARG A 9 -13.70 -16.95 -4.93
N ALA A 10 -14.40 -17.99 -5.37
CA ALA A 10 -13.73 -19.15 -5.96
C ALA A 10 -13.15 -18.85 -7.35
N ALA A 11 -13.71 -17.86 -8.05
CA ALA A 11 -13.23 -17.44 -9.37
C ALA A 11 -11.96 -16.56 -9.28
N GLY A 12 -11.59 -16.06 -8.10
CA GLY A 12 -10.43 -15.18 -7.93
C GLY A 12 -10.47 -13.98 -8.87
N ALA A 13 -9.37 -13.69 -9.57
CA ALA A 13 -9.30 -12.60 -10.55
C ALA A 13 -10.28 -12.77 -11.73
N GLY A 14 -10.67 -13.99 -12.07
CA GLY A 14 -11.69 -14.29 -13.10
C GLY A 14 -13.10 -13.85 -12.69
N GLY A 15 -13.34 -13.59 -11.42
CA GLY A 15 -14.62 -13.09 -10.88
C GLY A 15 -14.74 -11.56 -10.86
N LEU A 16 -13.79 -10.83 -11.43
CA LEU A 16 -13.79 -9.37 -11.52
C LEU A 16 -14.44 -8.90 -12.83
N PHE A 17 -15.41 -8.01 -12.72
CA PHE A 17 -16.14 -7.48 -13.88
C PHE A 17 -16.29 -5.96 -13.80
N LEU A 18 -16.21 -5.29 -14.95
CA LEU A 18 -16.63 -3.90 -15.07
C LEU A 18 -18.17 -3.87 -15.08
N THR A 19 -18.78 -3.15 -14.16
CA THR A 19 -20.23 -3.19 -13.90
C THR A 19 -20.75 -1.78 -13.62
N ASP A 20 -22.01 -1.56 -13.95
CA ASP A 20 -22.74 -0.35 -13.53
C ASP A 20 -23.20 -0.49 -12.08
N MET A 21 -22.77 0.42 -11.23
CA MET A 21 -23.14 0.50 -9.82
C MET A 21 -23.88 1.81 -9.52
N PRO A 22 -24.75 1.83 -8.50
CA PRO A 22 -25.31 3.09 -8.00
C PRO A 22 -24.20 4.07 -7.58
N TYR A 23 -24.50 5.36 -7.70
CA TYR A 23 -23.62 6.41 -7.14
C TYR A 23 -23.58 6.28 -5.61
N PRO A 24 -22.42 6.27 -4.97
CA PRO A 24 -22.33 6.20 -3.52
C PRO A 24 -22.74 7.56 -2.91
N HIS A 25 -23.32 7.52 -1.72
CA HIS A 25 -23.62 8.73 -0.94
C HIS A 25 -22.70 8.83 0.27
N ALA A 26 -22.31 10.06 0.60
CA ALA A 26 -21.53 10.32 1.79
C ALA A 26 -22.40 10.13 3.04
N ALA A 27 -22.01 9.18 3.91
CA ALA A 27 -22.59 9.05 5.24
C ALA A 27 -22.09 10.18 6.16
N GLU A 28 -22.51 10.18 7.42
CA GLU A 28 -21.97 11.10 8.43
C GLU A 28 -20.46 10.96 8.54
N SER A 29 -19.75 12.10 8.49
CA SER A 29 -18.28 12.18 8.50
C SER A 29 -17.55 11.54 7.31
N ASP A 30 -18.28 11.15 6.27
CA ASP A 30 -17.72 10.68 5.01
C ASP A 30 -17.55 11.81 3.98
N VAL A 31 -16.88 11.48 2.91
CA VAL A 31 -16.91 12.23 1.64
C VAL A 31 -17.12 11.25 0.49
N VAL A 32 -17.70 11.71 -0.62
CA VAL A 32 -17.58 11.02 -1.90
C VAL A 32 -16.42 11.63 -2.67
N VAL A 33 -15.49 10.77 -3.08
CA VAL A 33 -14.36 11.15 -3.94
C VAL A 33 -14.66 10.72 -5.36
N ARG A 34 -14.58 11.64 -6.33
CA ARG A 34 -14.41 11.29 -7.72
C ARG A 34 -13.00 10.77 -7.90
N VAL A 35 -12.85 9.49 -8.20
CA VAL A 35 -11.54 8.82 -8.24
C VAL A 35 -10.87 9.09 -9.59
N TYR A 36 -9.64 9.56 -9.55
CA TYR A 36 -8.79 9.75 -10.72
C TYR A 36 -7.83 8.58 -10.90
N ALA A 37 -7.30 8.08 -9.80
CA ALA A 37 -6.42 6.92 -9.80
C ALA A 37 -6.63 6.08 -8.53
N ALA A 38 -6.54 4.78 -8.66
CA ALA A 38 -6.65 3.82 -7.57
C ALA A 38 -5.52 2.80 -7.62
N GLY A 39 -5.01 2.42 -6.46
CA GLY A 39 -4.15 1.27 -6.30
C GLY A 39 -4.93 0.07 -5.77
N PHE A 40 -4.35 -1.10 -5.94
CA PHE A 40 -4.84 -2.34 -5.34
C PHE A 40 -3.70 -3.21 -4.84
N THR A 41 -4.00 -4.13 -3.94
CA THR A 41 -3.06 -5.13 -3.46
C THR A 41 -3.36 -6.47 -4.13
N PRO A 42 -2.39 -7.14 -4.78
CA PRO A 42 -2.65 -8.37 -5.54
C PRO A 42 -3.33 -9.49 -4.74
N GLY A 43 -3.15 -9.54 -3.42
CA GLY A 43 -3.77 -10.53 -2.54
C GLY A 43 -5.09 -10.09 -1.90
N GLU A 44 -5.65 -8.92 -2.23
CA GLU A 44 -6.84 -8.41 -1.54
C GLU A 44 -8.10 -9.25 -1.78
N LEU A 45 -8.15 -10.03 -2.85
CA LEU A 45 -9.26 -10.96 -3.10
C LEU A 45 -9.25 -12.16 -2.12
N ASP A 46 -8.15 -12.41 -1.42
CA ASP A 46 -8.06 -13.43 -0.38
C ASP A 46 -8.49 -12.90 0.99
N TRP A 47 -8.59 -11.59 1.15
CA TRP A 47 -8.94 -10.97 2.43
C TRP A 47 -10.42 -11.20 2.78
N PRO A 48 -10.74 -11.56 4.04
CA PRO A 48 -12.13 -11.69 4.48
C PRO A 48 -12.95 -10.42 4.25
N ALA A 49 -12.35 -9.25 4.44
CA ALA A 49 -12.99 -7.95 4.30
C ALA A 49 -13.46 -7.64 2.87
N THR A 50 -12.90 -8.26 1.84
CA THR A 50 -13.41 -8.16 0.46
C THR A 50 -14.80 -8.78 0.34
N TRP A 51 -15.12 -9.78 1.14
CA TRP A 51 -16.34 -10.60 1.02
C TRP A 51 -17.37 -10.32 2.11
N THR A 52 -16.95 -9.84 3.27
CA THR A 52 -17.85 -9.61 4.41
C THR A 52 -17.66 -8.21 4.98
N ASP A 53 -18.76 -7.65 5.49
CA ASP A 53 -18.73 -6.41 6.26
C ASP A 53 -18.22 -6.64 7.71
N ARG A 54 -18.13 -5.58 8.52
CA ARG A 54 -17.71 -5.65 9.93
C ARG A 54 -18.59 -6.53 10.81
N ALA A 55 -19.82 -6.81 10.40
CA ALA A 55 -20.74 -7.70 11.09
C ALA A 55 -20.69 -9.15 10.56
N GLY A 56 -19.77 -9.44 9.63
CA GLY A 56 -19.62 -10.75 9.01
C GLY A 56 -20.68 -11.09 7.96
N ARG A 57 -21.51 -10.11 7.53
CA ARG A 57 -22.53 -10.31 6.50
C ARG A 57 -21.91 -10.22 5.12
N ASP A 58 -22.40 -11.05 4.21
CA ASP A 58 -22.02 -11.00 2.79
C ASP A 58 -22.25 -9.59 2.22
N ARG A 59 -21.26 -9.08 1.49
CA ARG A 59 -21.30 -7.77 0.83
C ARG A 59 -21.15 -7.84 -0.68
N THR A 60 -21.26 -9.03 -1.28
CA THR A 60 -21.19 -9.18 -2.74
C THR A 60 -22.45 -8.64 -3.42
N PRO A 61 -22.33 -7.97 -4.59
CA PRO A 61 -21.08 -7.59 -5.25
C PRO A 61 -20.32 -6.52 -4.49
N SER A 62 -19.02 -6.73 -4.27
CA SER A 62 -18.15 -5.74 -3.62
C SER A 62 -17.18 -5.11 -4.62
N VAL A 63 -16.78 -3.86 -4.35
CA VAL A 63 -15.78 -3.14 -5.14
C VAL A 63 -14.43 -3.25 -4.42
N PRO A 64 -13.39 -3.84 -5.04
CA PRO A 64 -12.04 -3.90 -4.48
C PRO A 64 -11.27 -2.59 -4.65
N GLY A 65 -10.00 -2.60 -4.18
CA GLY A 65 -9.12 -1.43 -4.16
C GLY A 65 -9.37 -0.56 -2.92
N HIS A 66 -8.32 -0.32 -2.13
CA HIS A 66 -8.48 0.41 -0.86
C HIS A 66 -7.55 1.61 -0.75
N GLU A 67 -6.92 2.03 -1.83
CA GLU A 67 -6.15 3.27 -1.90
C GLU A 67 -6.55 4.05 -3.15
N LEU A 68 -6.60 5.36 -3.00
CA LEU A 68 -7.08 6.24 -4.06
C LEU A 68 -6.41 7.61 -4.04
N SER A 69 -6.52 8.27 -5.19
CA SER A 69 -6.33 9.71 -5.34
C SER A 69 -7.41 10.27 -6.26
N GLY A 70 -7.95 11.42 -5.90
CA GLY A 70 -9.06 12.03 -6.64
C GLY A 70 -9.45 13.40 -6.11
N VAL A 71 -10.68 13.79 -6.39
CA VAL A 71 -11.25 15.10 -6.03
C VAL A 71 -12.55 14.88 -5.27
N ILE A 72 -12.75 15.61 -4.17
CA ILE A 72 -13.98 15.54 -3.39
C ILE A 72 -15.16 16.03 -4.21
N ALA A 73 -16.16 15.17 -4.38
CA ALA A 73 -17.40 15.45 -5.10
C ALA A 73 -18.55 15.83 -4.15
N GLU A 74 -18.60 15.22 -2.96
CA GLU A 74 -19.68 15.42 -1.98
C GLU A 74 -19.13 15.34 -0.56
N LEU A 75 -19.72 16.12 0.37
CA LEU A 75 -19.41 16.06 1.79
C LEU A 75 -20.61 15.48 2.54
N GLY A 76 -20.38 14.49 3.39
CA GLY A 76 -21.36 14.00 4.33
C GLY A 76 -21.59 14.96 5.49
N TYR A 77 -22.71 14.78 6.18
CA TYR A 77 -23.02 15.60 7.35
C TYR A 77 -21.91 15.54 8.40
N GLY A 78 -21.57 16.68 8.99
CA GLY A 78 -20.53 16.76 10.01
C GLY A 78 -19.09 16.73 9.50
N THR A 79 -18.86 16.54 8.22
CA THR A 79 -17.51 16.57 7.63
C THR A 79 -16.90 17.96 7.73
N THR A 80 -15.70 18.05 8.30
CA THR A 80 -14.94 19.30 8.43
C THR A 80 -13.50 19.13 7.91
N GLY A 81 -12.85 20.28 7.60
CA GLY A 81 -11.44 20.29 7.18
C GLY A 81 -11.17 19.78 5.78
N LEU A 82 -12.22 19.56 4.98
CA LEU A 82 -12.18 19.23 3.56
C LEU A 82 -13.26 20.04 2.82
N THR A 83 -13.09 20.24 1.51
CA THR A 83 -14.02 21.01 0.67
C THR A 83 -14.29 20.29 -0.65
N VAL A 84 -15.48 20.48 -1.23
CA VAL A 84 -15.80 20.02 -2.58
C VAL A 84 -14.81 20.65 -3.58
N GLY A 85 -14.34 19.86 -4.53
CA GLY A 85 -13.31 20.26 -5.48
C GLY A 85 -11.87 20.12 -4.97
N GLN A 86 -11.66 19.78 -3.71
CA GLN A 86 -10.33 19.58 -3.14
C GLN A 86 -9.72 18.27 -3.62
N ARG A 87 -8.46 18.31 -4.07
CA ARG A 87 -7.65 17.13 -4.39
C ARG A 87 -7.24 16.43 -3.11
N VAL A 88 -7.43 15.10 -3.08
CA VAL A 88 -7.14 14.24 -1.92
C VAL A 88 -6.54 12.91 -2.34
N PHE A 89 -5.92 12.24 -1.40
CA PHE A 89 -5.49 10.84 -1.54
C PHE A 89 -5.53 10.16 -0.16
N GLY A 90 -5.64 8.84 -0.13
CA GLY A 90 -5.67 8.09 1.13
C GLY A 90 -6.20 6.67 1.00
N LEU A 91 -6.61 6.12 2.13
CA LEU A 91 -7.13 4.76 2.25
C LEU A 91 -8.65 4.75 2.43
N ALA A 92 -9.32 3.83 1.70
CA ALA A 92 -10.69 3.44 2.01
C ALA A 92 -10.72 2.32 3.07
N ASP A 93 -11.80 2.25 3.84
CA ASP A 93 -12.01 1.18 4.81
C ASP A 93 -12.10 -0.20 4.13
N TRP A 94 -11.40 -1.18 4.67
CA TRP A 94 -11.32 -2.53 4.12
C TRP A 94 -12.65 -3.26 4.01
N THR A 95 -13.61 -2.90 4.85
CA THR A 95 -14.94 -3.55 4.95
C THR A 95 -16.02 -2.82 4.15
N ARG A 96 -15.64 -1.80 3.35
CA ARG A 96 -16.53 -1.00 2.51
C ARG A 96 -16.16 -1.17 1.03
N ASN A 97 -17.03 -0.70 0.13
CA ASN A 97 -16.70 -0.63 -1.29
C ASN A 97 -15.47 0.25 -1.49
N GLY A 98 -14.55 -0.28 -2.27
CA GLY A 98 -13.24 0.32 -2.49
C GLY A 98 -13.21 1.34 -3.63
N SER A 99 -12.03 1.54 -4.15
CA SER A 99 -11.67 2.64 -5.03
C SER A 99 -11.58 2.28 -6.53
N LEU A 100 -11.76 1.00 -6.90
CA LEU A 100 -11.80 0.62 -8.32
C LEU A 100 -13.16 0.97 -8.94
N ALA A 101 -13.55 2.23 -8.85
CA ALA A 101 -14.81 2.81 -9.31
C ALA A 101 -14.63 4.31 -9.62
N GLU A 102 -15.53 4.86 -10.44
CA GLU A 102 -15.52 6.31 -10.75
C GLU A 102 -15.70 7.19 -9.49
N TYR A 103 -16.42 6.66 -8.49
CA TYR A 103 -16.66 7.35 -7.22
C TYR A 103 -16.56 6.36 -6.05
N ALA A 104 -16.00 6.83 -4.94
CA ALA A 104 -15.89 6.05 -3.70
C ALA A 104 -16.30 6.90 -2.50
N ALA A 105 -17.11 6.32 -1.59
CA ALA A 105 -17.40 6.91 -0.30
C ALA A 105 -16.33 6.51 0.72
N VAL A 106 -15.67 7.49 1.32
CA VAL A 106 -14.52 7.30 2.20
C VAL A 106 -14.66 8.15 3.45
N GLU A 107 -14.25 7.65 4.61
CA GLU A 107 -14.18 8.46 5.80
C GLU A 107 -13.21 9.64 5.60
N ALA A 108 -13.69 10.85 5.84
CA ALA A 108 -12.91 12.08 5.63
C ALA A 108 -11.57 12.08 6.37
N ARG A 109 -11.54 11.45 7.58
CA ARG A 109 -10.32 11.33 8.40
C ARG A 109 -9.20 10.51 7.76
N ASN A 110 -9.54 9.62 6.82
CA ASN A 110 -8.60 8.72 6.14
C ASN A 110 -7.93 9.38 4.92
N LEU A 111 -8.31 10.60 4.60
CA LEU A 111 -7.84 11.33 3.43
C LEU A 111 -6.96 12.51 3.80
N ALA A 112 -5.88 12.68 3.07
CA ALA A 112 -5.02 13.86 3.14
C ALA A 112 -5.18 14.74 1.89
N PRO A 113 -5.03 16.06 2.00
CA PRO A 113 -4.92 16.95 0.85
C PRO A 113 -3.77 16.53 -0.06
N LEU A 114 -4.04 16.47 -1.36
CA LEU A 114 -3.01 16.21 -2.35
C LEU A 114 -2.47 17.54 -2.89
N PRO A 115 -1.15 17.79 -2.85
CA PRO A 115 -0.55 18.97 -3.46
C PRO A 115 -0.85 19.06 -4.97
N ALA A 116 -1.00 20.28 -5.46
CA ALA A 116 -1.42 20.55 -6.85
C ALA A 116 -0.42 20.04 -7.91
N ASP A 117 0.84 19.95 -7.54
CA ASP A 117 1.96 19.53 -8.40
C ASP A 117 2.24 18.02 -8.35
N VAL A 118 1.46 17.25 -7.58
CA VAL A 118 1.59 15.78 -7.51
C VAL A 118 0.55 15.12 -8.41
N ASP A 119 1.00 14.24 -9.30
CA ASP A 119 0.11 13.46 -10.17
C ASP A 119 -0.72 12.43 -9.40
N HIS A 120 -1.99 12.26 -9.78
CA HIS A 120 -2.90 11.33 -9.12
C HIS A 120 -2.44 9.85 -9.20
N THR A 121 -1.80 9.44 -10.31
CA THR A 121 -1.31 8.06 -10.46
C THR A 121 -0.14 7.76 -9.53
N VAL A 122 0.72 8.75 -9.32
CA VAL A 122 1.84 8.66 -8.36
C VAL A 122 1.30 8.69 -6.93
N ALA A 123 0.34 9.58 -6.65
CA ALA A 123 -0.27 9.69 -5.32
C ALA A 123 -1.03 8.43 -4.91
N ALA A 124 -1.76 7.77 -5.84
CA ALA A 124 -2.48 6.53 -5.56
C ALA A 124 -1.56 5.34 -5.26
N ALA A 125 -0.26 5.41 -5.58
CA ALA A 125 0.71 4.37 -5.24
C ALA A 125 1.24 4.46 -3.79
N LEU A 126 0.91 5.55 -3.08
CA LEU A 126 1.54 5.89 -1.82
C LEU A 126 0.78 5.44 -0.55
N PRO A 127 -0.56 5.47 -0.46
CA PRO A 127 -1.26 5.33 0.80
C PRO A 127 -0.96 4.01 1.53
N ILE A 128 -1.27 2.86 0.93
CA ILE A 128 -0.98 1.55 1.55
C ILE A 128 0.52 1.37 1.71
N SER A 129 1.28 1.56 0.64
CA SER A 129 2.72 1.27 0.64
C SER A 129 3.50 2.18 1.59
N GLY A 130 3.20 3.47 1.59
CA GLY A 130 3.88 4.46 2.41
C GLY A 130 3.54 4.34 3.89
N LEU A 131 2.25 4.20 4.22
CA LEU A 131 1.83 4.02 5.60
C LEU A 131 2.31 2.69 6.17
N THR A 132 2.26 1.59 5.40
CA THR A 132 2.81 0.29 5.83
C THR A 132 4.30 0.40 6.12
N ALA A 133 5.07 1.00 5.22
CA ALA A 133 6.51 1.19 5.43
C ALA A 133 6.80 2.05 6.66
N TRP A 134 6.05 3.16 6.82
CA TRP A 134 6.21 4.05 7.98
C TRP A 134 5.88 3.34 9.29
N GLN A 135 4.66 2.78 9.39
CA GLN A 135 4.20 2.12 10.62
C GLN A 135 5.08 0.93 10.98
N GLY A 136 5.47 0.12 9.99
CA GLY A 136 6.38 -1.00 10.20
C GLY A 136 7.73 -0.57 10.76
N LEU A 137 8.36 0.42 10.16
CA LEU A 137 9.70 0.85 10.55
C LEU A 137 9.72 1.66 11.85
N PHE A 138 8.80 2.63 12.01
CA PHE A 138 8.91 3.62 13.07
C PHE A 138 7.94 3.39 14.23
N ASP A 139 6.70 3.02 13.96
CA ASP A 139 5.70 2.86 15.01
C ASP A 139 5.85 1.48 15.69
N HIS A 140 6.10 0.42 14.91
CA HIS A 140 6.25 -0.93 15.42
C HIS A 140 7.72 -1.31 15.71
N ALA A 141 8.63 -1.18 14.74
CA ALA A 141 10.03 -1.54 14.94
C ALA A 141 10.82 -0.49 15.73
N ARG A 142 10.38 0.78 15.73
CA ARG A 142 11.08 1.91 16.36
C ARG A 142 12.51 2.06 15.84
N LEU A 143 12.68 1.93 14.54
CA LEU A 143 13.97 2.07 13.86
C LEU A 143 14.60 3.42 14.18
N THR A 144 15.89 3.41 14.53
CA THR A 144 16.69 4.59 14.84
C THR A 144 17.98 4.64 14.02
N THR A 145 18.59 5.82 13.97
CA THR A 145 19.88 6.05 13.29
C THR A 145 20.95 5.07 13.76
N GLY A 146 21.72 4.55 12.81
CA GLY A 146 22.82 3.62 13.05
C GLY A 146 22.44 2.15 13.19
N GLN A 147 21.15 1.84 13.29
CA GLN A 147 20.66 0.46 13.27
C GLN A 147 20.72 -0.15 11.86
N THR A 148 20.75 -1.47 11.79
CA THR A 148 20.68 -2.24 10.55
C THR A 148 19.26 -2.80 10.38
N VAL A 149 18.66 -2.56 9.22
CA VAL A 149 17.34 -3.11 8.85
C VAL A 149 17.45 -4.01 7.63
N LEU A 150 16.85 -5.20 7.70
CA LEU A 150 16.62 -6.11 6.59
C LEU A 150 15.22 -5.88 6.06
N ILE A 151 15.09 -5.53 4.77
CA ILE A 151 13.81 -5.25 4.12
C ILE A 151 13.56 -6.29 3.03
N HIS A 152 12.59 -7.16 3.24
CA HIS A 152 12.16 -8.10 2.23
C HIS A 152 11.36 -7.40 1.12
N GLY A 153 11.55 -7.86 -0.13
CA GLY A 153 10.90 -7.25 -1.27
C GLY A 153 11.29 -5.79 -1.50
N ALA A 154 12.59 -5.46 -1.32
CA ALA A 154 13.15 -4.10 -1.32
C ALA A 154 12.83 -3.24 -2.55
N ALA A 155 12.43 -3.85 -3.66
CA ALA A 155 11.99 -3.15 -4.88
C ALA A 155 10.49 -3.35 -5.17
N GLY A 156 9.71 -3.85 -4.21
CA GLY A 156 8.25 -3.94 -4.28
C GLY A 156 7.55 -2.65 -3.84
N GLY A 157 6.22 -2.65 -3.81
CA GLY A 157 5.42 -1.48 -3.42
C GLY A 157 5.81 -0.94 -2.04
N VAL A 158 5.74 -1.76 -0.99
CA VAL A 158 6.09 -1.38 0.39
C VAL A 158 7.60 -1.26 0.55
N GLY A 159 8.36 -2.28 0.10
CA GLY A 159 9.81 -2.34 0.33
C GLY A 159 10.57 -1.17 -0.29
N SER A 160 10.16 -0.70 -1.46
CA SER A 160 10.81 0.44 -2.12
C SER A 160 10.68 1.75 -1.34
N ILE A 161 9.55 1.97 -0.69
CA ILE A 161 9.35 3.13 0.19
C ILE A 161 10.10 2.91 1.51
N ALA A 162 10.06 1.69 2.06
CA ALA A 162 10.75 1.35 3.30
C ALA A 162 12.27 1.55 3.19
N VAL A 163 12.89 1.16 2.08
CA VAL A 163 14.33 1.40 1.81
C VAL A 163 14.65 2.89 1.89
N GLN A 164 13.88 3.72 1.23
CA GLN A 164 14.12 5.17 1.18
C GLN A 164 13.90 5.82 2.55
N LEU A 165 12.85 5.45 3.27
CA LEU A 165 12.56 5.97 4.61
C LEU A 165 13.62 5.53 5.63
N ALA A 166 14.06 4.27 5.59
CA ALA A 166 15.10 3.76 6.49
C ALA A 166 16.44 4.43 6.24
N ARG A 167 16.83 4.63 4.96
CA ARG A 167 18.03 5.40 4.60
C ARG A 167 17.94 6.84 5.09
N GLU A 168 16.80 7.53 4.88
CA GLU A 168 16.60 8.91 5.37
C GLU A 168 16.74 8.98 6.89
N ALA A 169 16.32 7.96 7.62
CA ALA A 169 16.48 7.85 9.08
C ALA A 169 17.94 7.55 9.52
N GLY A 170 18.85 7.33 8.59
CA GLY A 170 20.25 7.02 8.89
C GLY A 170 20.51 5.58 9.31
N ALA A 171 19.64 4.65 8.94
CA ALA A 171 19.84 3.21 9.13
C ALA A 171 20.70 2.62 8.00
N ARG A 172 21.41 1.54 8.30
CA ARG A 172 22.00 0.66 7.30
C ARG A 172 20.91 -0.27 6.75
N VAL A 173 20.72 -0.27 5.44
CA VAL A 173 19.63 -0.98 4.78
C VAL A 173 20.17 -2.18 3.98
N ILE A 174 19.66 -3.37 4.29
CA ILE A 174 19.91 -4.59 3.52
C ILE A 174 18.58 -4.95 2.83
N GLY A 175 18.57 -4.90 1.51
CA GLY A 175 17.39 -5.30 0.73
C GLY A 175 17.43 -6.78 0.36
N THR A 176 16.28 -7.41 0.18
CA THR A 176 16.19 -8.74 -0.43
C THR A 176 15.18 -8.78 -1.57
N GLY A 177 15.35 -9.73 -2.47
CA GLY A 177 14.46 -9.97 -3.59
C GLY A 177 15.06 -10.92 -4.62
N ARG A 178 14.64 -10.83 -5.87
CA ARG A 178 15.27 -11.52 -7.00
C ARG A 178 16.41 -10.68 -7.58
N ALA A 179 17.39 -11.33 -8.21
CA ALA A 179 18.53 -10.66 -8.86
C ALA A 179 18.15 -9.45 -9.73
N ALA A 180 17.07 -9.58 -10.53
CA ALA A 180 16.58 -8.51 -11.39
C ALA A 180 16.16 -7.21 -10.66
N HIS A 181 16.00 -7.27 -9.34
CA HIS A 181 15.59 -6.14 -8.51
C HIS A 181 16.75 -5.48 -7.76
N ARG A 182 17.95 -6.05 -7.84
CA ARG A 182 19.16 -5.59 -7.13
C ARG A 182 19.46 -4.13 -7.40
N ASP A 183 19.59 -3.76 -8.68
CA ASP A 183 19.99 -2.41 -9.07
C ASP A 183 18.95 -1.36 -8.66
N THR A 184 17.67 -1.73 -8.70
CA THR A 184 16.58 -0.87 -8.22
C THR A 184 16.70 -0.65 -6.71
N ALA A 185 16.87 -1.71 -5.93
CA ALA A 185 16.98 -1.60 -4.47
C ALA A 185 18.20 -0.77 -4.05
N LEU A 186 19.37 -1.00 -4.67
CA LEU A 186 20.59 -0.22 -4.43
C LEU A 186 20.40 1.24 -4.86
N GLY A 187 19.79 1.50 -6.01
CA GLY A 187 19.49 2.85 -6.50
C GLY A 187 18.53 3.62 -5.61
N LEU A 188 17.62 2.93 -4.87
CA LEU A 188 16.75 3.53 -3.87
C LEU A 188 17.43 3.78 -2.52
N GLY A 189 18.63 3.23 -2.32
CA GLY A 189 19.46 3.49 -1.16
C GLY A 189 19.70 2.31 -0.23
N ALA A 190 19.47 1.07 -0.68
CA ALA A 190 19.97 -0.08 0.05
C ALA A 190 21.50 -0.13 -0.01
N ASP A 191 22.15 -0.42 1.12
CA ASP A 191 23.62 -0.55 1.21
C ASP A 191 24.11 -1.92 0.74
N ALA A 192 23.21 -2.94 0.82
CA ALA A 192 23.50 -4.29 0.37
C ALA A 192 22.20 -4.96 -0.12
N PHE A 193 22.36 -6.04 -0.89
CA PHE A 193 21.21 -6.80 -1.42
C PHE A 193 21.52 -8.30 -1.43
N VAL A 194 20.59 -9.10 -0.91
CA VAL A 194 20.61 -10.56 -0.92
C VAL A 194 19.61 -11.07 -1.96
N ASP A 195 20.08 -11.83 -2.93
CA ASP A 195 19.24 -12.50 -3.90
C ASP A 195 18.70 -13.79 -3.31
N LEU A 196 17.41 -13.83 -3.00
CA LEU A 196 16.76 -14.98 -2.36
C LEU A 196 16.73 -16.28 -3.22
N GLN A 197 17.13 -16.20 -4.49
CA GLN A 197 17.22 -17.38 -5.38
C GLN A 197 18.64 -17.96 -5.45
N ALA A 198 19.67 -17.14 -5.24
CA ALA A 198 21.08 -17.52 -5.43
C ALA A 198 21.86 -17.49 -4.12
N ASP A 199 21.57 -16.51 -3.25
CA ASP A 199 22.29 -16.28 -1.99
C ASP A 199 21.56 -16.97 -0.82
N ARG A 200 22.24 -17.13 0.28
CA ARG A 200 21.60 -17.54 1.54
C ARG A 200 21.04 -16.32 2.25
N LEU A 201 19.83 -16.41 2.79
CA LEU A 201 19.24 -15.31 3.55
C LEU A 201 20.13 -14.92 4.75
N GLU A 202 20.80 -15.91 5.35
CA GLU A 202 21.69 -15.76 6.49
C GLU A 202 22.95 -14.93 6.18
N ASP A 203 23.28 -14.71 4.91
CA ASP A 203 24.40 -13.85 4.49
C ASP A 203 24.11 -12.36 4.80
N ALA A 204 22.85 -12.01 5.08
CA ALA A 204 22.50 -10.70 5.63
C ALA A 204 23.13 -10.43 7.01
N GLY A 205 23.48 -11.49 7.75
CA GLY A 205 23.97 -11.42 9.11
C GLY A 205 22.89 -11.00 10.12
N GLN A 206 23.34 -10.62 11.33
CA GLN A 206 22.42 -10.18 12.39
C GLN A 206 21.99 -8.73 12.19
N VAL A 207 20.69 -8.46 12.34
CA VAL A 207 20.08 -7.15 12.13
C VAL A 207 19.24 -6.69 13.32
N ASP A 208 19.05 -5.39 13.46
CA ASP A 208 18.24 -4.81 14.54
C ASP A 208 16.74 -4.90 14.22
N VAL A 209 16.41 -4.76 12.92
CA VAL A 209 15.02 -4.78 12.43
C VAL A 209 14.92 -5.66 11.19
N VAL A 210 13.84 -6.44 11.12
CA VAL A 210 13.38 -7.09 9.87
C VAL A 210 12.01 -6.52 9.53
N LEU A 211 11.83 -6.06 8.29
CA LEU A 211 10.51 -5.76 7.72
C LEU A 211 10.19 -6.83 6.67
N ASP A 212 9.24 -7.71 7.02
CA ASP A 212 8.80 -8.80 6.16
C ASP A 212 7.49 -8.47 5.43
N VAL A 213 7.51 -8.74 4.11
CA VAL A 213 6.36 -8.60 3.21
C VAL A 213 6.07 -9.89 2.42
N PHE A 214 6.72 -11.00 2.76
CA PHE A 214 6.61 -12.27 2.06
C PHE A 214 5.87 -13.34 2.86
N GLY A 215 6.09 -13.41 4.18
CA GLY A 215 5.55 -14.48 5.01
C GLY A 215 6.24 -15.84 4.81
N GLY A 216 5.59 -16.90 5.30
CA GLY A 216 6.01 -18.28 5.14
C GLY A 216 7.45 -18.55 5.58
N GLN A 217 8.16 -19.37 4.82
CA GLN A 217 9.53 -19.79 5.15
C GLN A 217 10.53 -18.60 5.26
N ILE A 218 10.33 -17.53 4.51
CA ILE A 218 11.19 -16.35 4.61
C ILE A 218 10.99 -15.68 5.96
N LEU A 219 9.74 -15.49 6.39
CA LEU A 219 9.40 -14.97 7.70
C LEU A 219 10.03 -15.82 8.82
N GLU A 220 9.84 -17.15 8.78
CA GLU A 220 10.38 -18.06 9.80
C GLU A 220 11.90 -18.00 9.89
N ARG A 221 12.61 -18.08 8.76
CA ARG A 221 14.08 -17.98 8.72
C ARG A 221 14.62 -16.64 9.20
N SER A 222 13.85 -15.57 8.99
CA SER A 222 14.24 -14.21 9.40
C SER A 222 14.26 -14.01 10.90
N THR A 223 13.56 -14.84 11.68
CA THR A 223 13.57 -14.76 13.16
C THR A 223 14.98 -14.95 13.74
N ALA A 224 15.76 -15.88 13.14
CA ALA A 224 17.13 -16.14 13.55
C ALA A 224 18.12 -15.01 13.24
N LEU A 225 17.75 -14.07 12.38
CA LEU A 225 18.58 -12.91 12.00
C LEU A 225 18.37 -11.71 12.92
N VAL A 226 17.36 -11.73 13.77
CA VAL A 226 17.05 -10.63 14.69
C VAL A 226 17.99 -10.67 15.89
N ARG A 227 18.72 -9.59 16.12
CA ARG A 227 19.60 -9.42 17.29
C ARG A 227 18.79 -9.43 18.59
N ALA A 228 19.49 -9.67 19.70
CA ALA A 228 18.93 -9.46 21.04
C ALA A 228 18.36 -8.02 21.17
N GLY A 229 17.11 -7.91 21.58
CA GLY A 229 16.38 -6.64 21.67
C GLY A 229 15.83 -6.12 20.34
N GLY A 230 16.10 -6.79 19.22
CA GLY A 230 15.63 -6.40 17.89
C GLY A 230 14.15 -6.73 17.66
N THR A 231 13.65 -6.31 16.50
CA THR A 231 12.22 -6.46 16.15
C THR A 231 12.08 -6.98 14.71
N LEU A 232 11.29 -8.05 14.55
CA LEU A 232 10.74 -8.46 13.26
C LEU A 232 9.32 -7.92 13.14
N VAL A 233 9.03 -7.25 12.03
CA VAL A 233 7.69 -6.76 11.71
C VAL A 233 7.24 -7.42 10.41
N THR A 234 6.08 -8.05 10.41
CA THR A 234 5.46 -8.66 9.23
C THR A 234 4.08 -8.10 8.96
N ILE A 235 3.68 -8.09 7.68
CA ILE A 235 2.38 -7.62 7.21
C ILE A 235 1.56 -8.73 6.55
N THR A 236 2.05 -9.95 6.54
CA THR A 236 1.44 -11.06 5.81
C THR A 236 0.61 -11.97 6.71
N GLU A 237 1.17 -12.37 7.83
CA GLU A 237 0.56 -13.31 8.77
C GLU A 237 1.16 -13.16 10.16
N PRO A 238 0.43 -13.54 11.23
CA PRO A 238 1.01 -13.60 12.57
C PRO A 238 2.20 -14.58 12.61
N PRO A 239 3.37 -14.16 13.14
CA PRO A 239 4.56 -15.00 13.17
C PRO A 239 4.36 -16.20 14.09
N ALA A 240 4.58 -17.41 13.56
CA ALA A 240 4.49 -18.65 14.33
C ALA A 240 5.67 -18.82 15.31
N VAL A 241 6.82 -18.20 14.98
CA VAL A 241 8.07 -18.26 15.76
C VAL A 241 8.47 -16.86 16.18
N GLN A 242 8.88 -16.70 17.43
CA GLN A 242 9.46 -15.46 17.95
C GLN A 242 10.98 -15.51 17.89
N PRO A 243 11.69 -14.40 17.66
CA PRO A 243 13.14 -14.34 17.85
C PRO A 243 13.53 -14.64 19.31
N ASP A 244 14.60 -15.39 19.53
CA ASP A 244 15.02 -15.87 20.87
C ASP A 244 15.12 -14.76 21.93
N ASN A 245 15.67 -13.61 21.56
CA ASN A 245 15.87 -12.47 22.47
C ASN A 245 15.33 -11.16 21.87
N GLY A 246 14.33 -11.25 21.00
CA GLY A 246 13.68 -10.14 20.32
C GLY A 246 12.16 -10.25 20.39
N ARG A 247 11.51 -9.54 19.49
CA ARG A 247 10.06 -9.65 19.32
C ARG A 247 9.67 -9.72 17.85
N ALA A 248 8.57 -10.40 17.54
CA ALA A 248 7.94 -10.35 16.25
C ALA A 248 6.53 -9.78 16.37
N VAL A 249 6.14 -8.91 15.42
CA VAL A 249 4.88 -8.17 15.39
C VAL A 249 4.24 -8.34 14.02
N PHE A 250 2.98 -8.76 14.01
CA PHE A 250 2.10 -8.66 12.84
C PHE A 250 1.22 -7.43 12.98
N PHE A 251 1.03 -6.67 11.90
CA PHE A 251 0.08 -5.57 11.88
C PHE A 251 -0.60 -5.44 10.53
N VAL A 252 -1.75 -4.82 10.53
CA VAL A 252 -2.47 -4.36 9.33
C VAL A 252 -2.38 -2.84 9.33
N VAL A 253 -2.05 -2.27 8.19
CA VAL A 253 -1.87 -0.83 8.05
C VAL A 253 -3.16 -0.07 8.39
N GLU A 254 -3.03 0.98 9.16
CA GLU A 254 -4.11 1.89 9.54
C GLU A 254 -3.99 3.24 8.81
N PRO A 255 -5.13 3.87 8.48
CA PRO A 255 -5.11 5.22 7.94
C PRO A 255 -4.51 6.22 8.92
N ASP A 256 -3.60 7.05 8.44
CA ASP A 256 -3.02 8.17 9.20
C ASP A 256 -2.87 9.39 8.29
N ARG A 257 -3.78 10.35 8.46
CA ARG A 257 -3.80 11.58 7.67
C ARG A 257 -2.52 12.40 7.83
N ALA A 258 -1.98 12.49 9.04
CA ALA A 258 -0.78 13.28 9.30
C ALA A 258 0.43 12.69 8.58
N ARG A 259 0.56 11.36 8.61
CA ARG A 259 1.62 10.65 7.90
C ARG A 259 1.45 10.72 6.38
N LEU A 260 0.23 10.69 5.87
CA LEU A 260 0.00 10.91 4.44
C LEU A 260 0.45 12.31 4.00
N VAL A 261 0.16 13.36 4.77
CA VAL A 261 0.65 14.72 4.49
C VAL A 261 2.19 14.75 4.48
N ASP A 262 2.83 14.13 5.45
CA ASP A 262 4.29 14.05 5.55
C ASP A 262 4.91 13.26 4.37
N LEU A 263 4.30 12.14 3.98
CA LEU A 263 4.70 11.35 2.81
C LEU A 263 4.53 12.14 1.49
N ALA A 264 3.43 12.89 1.35
CA ALA A 264 3.23 13.75 0.19
C ALA A 264 4.29 14.86 0.10
N GLN A 265 4.70 15.43 1.24
CA GLN A 265 5.78 16.41 1.26
C GLN A 265 7.13 15.77 0.85
N ARG A 266 7.45 14.57 1.36
CA ARG A 266 8.66 13.84 0.93
C ARG A 266 8.66 13.51 -0.56
N LEU A 267 7.49 13.18 -1.10
CA LEU A 267 7.33 12.96 -2.54
C LEU A 267 7.65 14.22 -3.35
N ARG A 268 7.11 15.38 -2.94
CA ARG A 268 7.39 16.68 -3.59
C ARG A 268 8.86 17.07 -3.51
N ASP A 269 9.49 16.82 -2.36
CA ASP A 269 10.91 17.11 -2.13
C ASP A 269 11.84 16.12 -2.86
N GLY A 270 11.29 15.07 -3.50
CA GLY A 270 12.06 14.03 -4.16
C GLY A 270 12.79 13.08 -3.19
N ARG A 271 12.45 13.13 -1.89
CA ARG A 271 13.04 12.27 -0.85
C ARG A 271 12.49 10.85 -0.89
N ILE A 272 11.28 10.67 -1.40
CA ILE A 272 10.71 9.34 -1.70
C ILE A 272 10.16 9.31 -3.12
N LYS A 273 10.23 8.12 -3.72
CA LYS A 273 9.78 7.86 -5.09
C LYS A 273 9.04 6.53 -5.12
N PRO A 274 7.69 6.53 -5.17
CA PRO A 274 6.94 5.29 -5.36
C PRO A 274 7.30 4.65 -6.70
N LEU A 275 7.45 3.34 -6.72
CA LEU A 275 7.66 2.60 -7.96
C LEU A 275 6.29 2.29 -8.59
N VAL A 276 5.91 3.06 -9.59
CA VAL A 276 4.75 2.77 -10.45
C VAL A 276 5.23 1.95 -11.65
N GLY A 277 4.87 0.68 -11.67
CA GLY A 277 5.31 -0.25 -12.70
C GLY A 277 4.41 -0.25 -13.95
N ALA A 278 3.13 0.03 -13.77
CA ALA A 278 2.17 0.18 -14.86
C ALA A 278 1.02 1.10 -14.45
N VAL A 279 0.48 1.81 -15.44
CA VAL A 279 -0.80 2.54 -15.33
C VAL A 279 -1.74 1.93 -16.37
N ARG A 280 -2.95 1.57 -15.95
CA ARG A 280 -3.95 0.93 -16.83
C ARG A 280 -5.32 1.57 -16.65
N PRO A 281 -6.17 1.60 -17.67
CA PRO A 281 -7.54 2.10 -17.53
C PRO A 281 -8.39 1.16 -16.67
N LEU A 282 -9.51 1.68 -16.15
CA LEU A 282 -10.44 0.91 -15.30
C LEU A 282 -10.90 -0.39 -15.97
N SER A 283 -11.15 -0.39 -17.28
CA SER A 283 -11.58 -1.57 -18.04
C SER A 283 -10.54 -2.69 -18.07
N GLU A 284 -9.26 -2.40 -17.82
CA GLU A 284 -8.18 -3.39 -17.75
C GLU A 284 -7.88 -3.86 -16.32
N ALA A 285 -8.54 -3.30 -15.31
CA ALA A 285 -8.30 -3.67 -13.91
C ALA A 285 -8.48 -5.19 -13.65
N PRO A 286 -9.49 -5.89 -14.17
CA PRO A 286 -9.59 -7.35 -14.00
C PRO A 286 -8.34 -8.10 -14.46
N ALA A 287 -7.79 -7.74 -15.62
CA ALA A 287 -6.57 -8.36 -16.14
C ALA A 287 -5.33 -8.01 -15.29
N ALA A 288 -5.31 -6.84 -14.65
CA ALA A 288 -4.18 -6.41 -13.82
C ALA A 288 -4.04 -7.21 -12.52
N PHE A 289 -5.10 -7.85 -12.02
CA PHE A 289 -5.05 -8.75 -10.87
C PHE A 289 -4.42 -10.10 -11.18
N ALA A 290 -4.34 -10.50 -12.44
CA ALA A 290 -3.78 -11.80 -12.83
C ALA A 290 -2.28 -11.87 -12.47
N PRO A 291 -1.82 -13.00 -11.86
CA PRO A 291 -0.44 -13.11 -11.37
C PRO A 291 0.64 -12.94 -12.44
N ASP A 292 0.36 -13.37 -13.68
CA ASP A 292 1.25 -13.26 -14.84
C ASP A 292 1.36 -11.84 -15.41
N ARG A 293 0.47 -10.93 -14.99
CA ARG A 293 0.45 -9.51 -15.39
C ARG A 293 1.09 -8.58 -14.38
N ARG A 294 1.63 -9.11 -13.29
CA ARG A 294 2.32 -8.32 -12.27
C ARG A 294 3.57 -7.68 -12.82
N THR A 295 3.66 -6.37 -12.67
CA THR A 295 4.82 -5.57 -13.07
C THR A 295 5.75 -5.33 -11.87
N HIS A 296 6.97 -4.89 -12.14
CA HIS A 296 7.85 -4.36 -11.11
C HIS A 296 7.27 -3.04 -10.56
N GLY A 297 7.11 -2.92 -9.26
CA GLY A 297 6.40 -1.80 -8.61
C GLY A 297 4.88 -2.00 -8.55
N LYS A 298 4.15 -0.93 -8.25
CA LYS A 298 2.68 -0.96 -8.18
C LYS A 298 2.04 -0.81 -9.55
N THR A 299 0.96 -1.55 -9.78
CA THR A 299 0.04 -1.26 -10.88
C THR A 299 -1.02 -0.30 -10.37
N ILE A 300 -1.22 0.80 -11.08
CA ILE A 300 -2.22 1.83 -10.80
C ILE A 300 -3.30 1.80 -11.86
N ILE A 301 -4.54 1.88 -11.43
CA ILE A 301 -5.69 1.98 -12.31
C ILE A 301 -6.07 3.45 -12.44
N GLN A 302 -5.91 4.00 -13.64
CA GLN A 302 -6.36 5.33 -13.99
C GLN A 302 -7.84 5.27 -14.36
N ILE A 303 -8.67 6.02 -13.64
CA ILE A 303 -10.13 5.98 -13.77
C ILE A 303 -10.63 7.22 -14.51
N ALA A 304 -10.08 8.38 -14.15
CA ALA A 304 -10.37 9.64 -14.83
C ALA A 304 -9.06 10.40 -15.10
N GLN A 305 -9.12 11.37 -16.00
CA GLN A 305 -8.06 12.36 -16.20
C GLN A 305 -8.55 13.71 -15.67
N GLU A 306 -7.65 14.48 -15.07
CA GLU A 306 -7.94 15.90 -14.84
C GLU A 306 -8.17 16.53 -16.20
N GLY A 307 -9.41 16.97 -16.44
CA GLY A 307 -9.70 17.70 -17.67
C GLY A 307 -8.73 18.88 -17.75
N THR A 308 -8.07 19.02 -18.89
CA THR A 308 -7.39 20.28 -19.23
C THR A 308 -8.51 21.31 -19.22
N GLY A 309 -8.65 22.01 -18.10
CA GLY A 309 -9.70 23.00 -17.91
C GLY A 309 -9.61 24.01 -19.06
N GLY A 310 -10.59 23.95 -19.95
CA GLY A 310 -10.86 25.07 -20.84
C GLY A 310 -11.12 26.27 -19.95
N ARG A 311 -10.26 27.28 -20.09
CA ARG A 311 -10.41 28.63 -19.54
C ARG A 311 -11.66 29.29 -20.08
#